data_2e12df6eb8777182aaac2a6e8b6b06b3
#
_entry.id   2e12df6eb8777182aaac2a6e8b6b06b3
#
_cell.length_a   1.000
_cell.length_b   1.000
_cell.length_c   1.000
_cell.angle_alpha   90.00
_cell.angle_beta   90.00
_cell.angle_gamma   90.00
#
_symmetry.space_group_name_H-M   'P 1'
#
loop_
_entity.id
_entity.type
_entity.pdbx_description
1 polymer ?
#
loop_
_entity_poly.entity_id
_entity_poly.type
_entity_poly.pdbx_seq_one_letter_code
_entity_poly.pdbx_strand_id
1 'polypeptide(L)'
;MENKRFSIKDRIYSFKYAGRGVVRLVSREHNAWRHCAVTVCVIVAGGLLGLSTFEWIAVVLCIGAVLAAEGVNSAIEALCDKVSPEYDEAIKHTKDLAAGAVLILAVMSVIVGLLIFVPKILSLFH
;
A
#
# COMPACT_ATOMS: atom_id res chain seq x y z
N MET A 1 -5.81 -11.53 32.19
CA MET A 1 -4.83 -11.22 31.14
C MET A 1 -3.47 -11.74 31.56
N GLU A 2 -2.89 -12.63 30.79
CA GLU A 2 -1.53 -13.04 31.02
C GLU A 2 -0.57 -11.91 30.64
N ASN A 3 0.27 -11.51 31.58
CA ASN A 3 1.39 -10.62 31.30
C ASN A 3 2.42 -11.38 30.45
N LYS A 4 2.37 -11.21 29.15
CA LYS A 4 3.40 -11.77 28.29
C LYS A 4 4.72 -11.02 28.53
N ARG A 5 5.69 -11.74 29.04
CA ARG A 5 7.05 -11.20 29.15
C ARG A 5 7.60 -10.94 27.75
N PHE A 6 8.39 -9.88 27.61
CA PHE A 6 9.10 -9.61 26.36
C PHE A 6 9.96 -10.82 25.99
N SER A 7 9.80 -11.33 24.77
CA SER A 7 10.56 -12.46 24.25
C SER A 7 11.10 -12.11 22.87
N ILE A 8 12.41 -12.25 22.71
CA ILE A 8 13.09 -12.07 21.41
C ILE A 8 12.57 -13.09 20.40
N LYS A 9 12.31 -14.32 20.85
CA LYS A 9 11.77 -15.39 20.02
C LYS A 9 10.40 -15.00 19.43
N ASP A 10 9.51 -14.42 20.25
CA ASP A 10 8.19 -13.96 19.80
C ASP A 10 8.32 -12.83 18.79
N ARG A 11 9.30 -11.94 18.94
CA ARG A 11 9.58 -10.87 17.98
C ARG A 11 10.03 -11.42 16.64
N ILE A 12 10.87 -12.45 16.64
CA ILE A 12 11.32 -13.11 15.39
C ILE A 12 10.12 -13.77 14.69
N TYR A 13 9.24 -14.43 15.43
CA TYR A 13 8.02 -15.01 14.87
C TYR A 13 7.07 -13.94 14.31
N SER A 14 6.99 -12.76 14.95
CA SER A 14 6.19 -11.65 14.45
C SER A 14 6.67 -11.19 13.07
N PHE A 15 7.98 -11.10 12.86
CA PHE A 15 8.54 -10.78 11.55
C PHE A 15 8.24 -11.85 10.51
N LYS A 16 8.24 -13.11 10.89
CA LYS A 16 7.89 -14.22 10.01
C LYS A 16 6.43 -14.11 9.55
N TYR A 17 5.51 -13.79 10.45
CA TYR A 17 4.09 -13.60 10.12
C TYR A 17 3.90 -12.37 9.25
N ALA A 18 4.59 -11.29 9.55
CA ALA A 18 4.55 -10.08 8.73
C ALA A 18 5.05 -10.35 7.31
N GLY A 19 6.13 -11.10 7.17
CA GLY A 19 6.66 -11.50 5.87
C GLY A 19 5.66 -12.33 5.06
N ARG A 20 4.96 -13.26 5.72
CA ARG A 20 3.88 -14.03 5.07
C ARG A 20 2.76 -13.14 4.59
N GLY A 21 2.40 -12.13 5.39
CA GLY A 21 1.38 -11.15 5.01
C GLY A 21 1.77 -10.37 3.77
N VAL A 22 3.00 -9.90 3.69
CA VAL A 22 3.51 -9.19 2.52
C VAL A 22 3.50 -10.08 1.29
N VAL A 23 3.96 -11.31 1.39
CA VAL A 23 3.95 -12.27 0.28
C VAL A 23 2.53 -12.52 -0.21
N ARG A 24 1.59 -12.71 0.72
CA ARG A 24 0.18 -12.93 0.38
C ARG A 24 -0.43 -11.71 -0.32
N LEU A 25 -0.13 -10.50 0.15
CA LEU A 25 -0.59 -9.26 -0.45
C LEU A 25 -0.11 -9.17 -1.92
N VAL A 26 1.18 -9.34 -2.14
CA VAL A 26 1.79 -9.21 -3.48
C VAL A 26 1.35 -10.34 -4.41
N SER A 27 1.16 -11.56 -3.91
CA SER A 27 0.90 -12.73 -4.76
C SER A 27 -0.57 -13.05 -5.00
N ARG A 28 -1.47 -12.63 -4.11
CA ARG A 28 -2.88 -13.06 -4.16
C ARG A 28 -3.91 -11.95 -4.32
N GLU A 29 -3.56 -10.73 -3.93
CA GLU A 29 -4.49 -9.62 -4.01
C GLU A 29 -4.42 -8.94 -5.38
N HIS A 30 -5.51 -8.94 -6.15
CA HIS A 30 -5.56 -8.36 -7.49
C HIS A 30 -5.26 -6.86 -7.50
N ASN A 31 -5.78 -6.12 -6.51
CA ASN A 31 -5.53 -4.69 -6.41
C ASN A 31 -4.05 -4.39 -6.15
N ALA A 32 -3.40 -5.23 -5.34
CA ALA A 32 -1.98 -5.08 -5.07
C ALA A 32 -1.13 -5.31 -6.32
N TRP A 33 -1.54 -6.21 -7.22
CA TRP A 33 -0.84 -6.43 -8.48
C TRP A 33 -0.80 -5.17 -9.34
N ARG A 34 -1.91 -4.43 -9.40
CA ARG A 34 -1.96 -3.15 -10.12
C ARG A 34 -1.00 -2.15 -9.51
N HIS A 35 -0.98 -2.05 -8.19
CA HIS A 35 -0.06 -1.17 -7.47
C HIS A 35 1.39 -1.60 -7.63
N CYS A 36 1.68 -2.90 -7.66
CA CYS A 36 3.03 -3.42 -7.93
C CYS A 36 3.50 -3.07 -9.34
N ALA A 37 2.62 -3.20 -10.34
CA ALA A 37 2.94 -2.83 -11.72
C ALA A 37 3.24 -1.33 -11.83
N VAL A 38 2.41 -0.48 -11.24
CA VAL A 38 2.64 0.97 -11.18
C VAL A 38 3.95 1.28 -10.46
N THR A 39 4.21 0.59 -9.35
CA THR A 39 5.44 0.75 -8.58
C THR A 39 6.68 0.49 -9.42
N VAL A 40 6.69 -0.61 -10.16
CA VAL A 40 7.82 -0.95 -11.05
C VAL A 40 7.99 0.13 -12.12
N CYS A 41 6.91 0.57 -12.74
CA CYS A 41 6.94 1.64 -13.74
C CYS A 41 7.50 2.93 -13.18
N VAL A 42 7.09 3.33 -11.98
CA VAL A 42 7.54 4.55 -11.32
C VAL A 42 9.02 4.46 -10.96
N ILE A 43 9.48 3.33 -10.45
CA ILE A 43 10.89 3.13 -10.09
C ILE A 43 11.77 3.20 -11.34
N VAL A 44 11.36 2.53 -12.42
CA VAL A 44 12.10 2.57 -13.69
C VAL A 44 12.13 3.99 -14.26
N ALA A 45 10.99 4.66 -14.31
CA ALA A 45 10.91 6.04 -14.81
C ALA A 45 11.77 6.99 -13.95
N GLY A 46 11.73 6.84 -12.64
CA GLY A 46 12.54 7.63 -11.71
C GLY A 46 14.04 7.42 -11.93
N GLY A 47 14.45 6.18 -12.16
CA GLY A 47 15.84 5.86 -12.47
C GLY A 47 16.30 6.46 -13.79
N LEU A 48 15.44 6.44 -14.81
CA LEU A 48 15.76 7.02 -16.12
C LEU A 48 15.77 8.55 -16.11
N LEU A 49 14.89 9.18 -15.34
CA LEU A 49 14.77 10.63 -15.28
C LEU A 49 15.71 11.28 -14.25
N GLY A 50 16.32 10.49 -13.39
CA GLY A 50 17.28 10.99 -12.41
C GLY A 50 16.63 11.77 -11.28
N LEU A 51 15.81 11.10 -10.45
CA LEU A 51 15.19 11.73 -9.29
C LEU A 51 16.22 12.11 -8.24
N SER A 52 16.01 13.26 -7.59
CA SER A 52 16.79 13.67 -6.42
C SER A 52 16.47 12.77 -5.22
N THR A 53 17.31 12.86 -4.19
CA THR A 53 17.09 12.12 -2.94
C THR A 53 15.72 12.44 -2.32
N PHE A 54 15.34 13.72 -2.27
CA PHE A 54 14.05 14.12 -1.72
C PHE A 54 12.87 13.58 -2.55
N GLU A 55 13.02 13.58 -3.87
CA GLU A 55 12.00 13.02 -4.76
C GLU A 55 11.87 11.51 -4.57
N TRP A 56 12.98 10.78 -4.41
CA TRP A 56 12.94 9.35 -4.10
C TRP A 56 12.29 9.07 -2.75
N ILE A 57 12.56 9.89 -1.73
CA ILE A 57 11.90 9.75 -0.42
C ILE A 57 10.39 9.87 -0.58
N ALA A 58 9.92 10.89 -1.31
CA ALA A 58 8.48 11.08 -1.56
C ALA A 58 7.87 9.88 -2.29
N VAL A 59 8.53 9.38 -3.31
CA VAL A 59 8.07 8.22 -4.09
C VAL A 59 7.98 6.97 -3.21
N VAL A 60 9.01 6.68 -2.44
CA VAL A 60 9.04 5.50 -1.55
C VAL A 60 7.94 5.58 -0.51
N LEU A 61 7.73 6.74 0.09
CA LEU A 61 6.65 6.93 1.08
C LEU A 61 5.27 6.72 0.46
N CYS A 62 5.05 7.25 -0.73
CA CYS A 62 3.77 7.06 -1.44
C CYS A 62 3.52 5.58 -1.77
N ILE A 63 4.51 4.89 -2.31
CA ILE A 63 4.42 3.46 -2.65
C ILE A 63 4.09 2.65 -1.39
N GLY A 64 4.86 2.85 -0.33
CA GLY A 64 4.68 2.13 0.93
C GLY A 64 3.32 2.39 1.55
N ALA A 65 2.87 3.64 1.56
CA ALA A 65 1.58 4.03 2.12
C ALA A 65 0.41 3.36 1.39
N VAL A 66 0.43 3.37 0.06
CA VAL A 66 -0.64 2.77 -0.74
C VAL A 66 -0.66 1.25 -0.57
N LEU A 67 0.49 0.59 -0.64
CA LEU A 67 0.55 -0.86 -0.46
C LEU A 67 0.13 -1.28 0.95
N ALA A 68 0.56 -0.55 1.97
CA ALA A 68 0.15 -0.84 3.35
C ALA A 68 -1.37 -0.67 3.52
N ALA A 69 -1.94 0.39 2.96
CA ALA A 69 -3.38 0.63 3.02
C ALA A 69 -4.16 -0.47 2.28
N GLU A 70 -3.68 -0.93 1.13
CA GLU A 70 -4.26 -2.07 0.41
C GLU A 70 -4.27 -3.33 1.26
N GLY A 71 -3.17 -3.61 1.95
CA GLY A 71 -3.09 -4.76 2.85
C GLY A 71 -4.12 -4.69 3.98
N VAL A 72 -4.25 -3.54 4.61
CA VAL A 72 -5.24 -3.32 5.68
C VAL A 72 -6.66 -3.44 5.14
N ASN A 73 -6.93 -2.84 3.98
CA ASN A 73 -8.25 -2.93 3.33
C ASN A 73 -8.61 -4.39 3.02
N SER A 74 -7.69 -5.16 2.46
CA SER A 74 -7.91 -6.58 2.16
C SER A 74 -8.19 -7.40 3.42
N ALA A 75 -7.49 -7.10 4.51
CA ALA A 75 -7.71 -7.75 5.81
C ALA A 75 -9.11 -7.42 6.35
N ILE A 76 -9.54 -6.17 6.25
CA ILE A 76 -10.87 -5.73 6.67
C ILE A 76 -11.95 -6.42 5.83
N GLU A 77 -11.79 -6.47 4.51
CA GLU A 77 -12.74 -7.15 3.62
C GLU A 77 -12.87 -8.64 3.98
N ALA A 78 -11.75 -9.32 4.19
CA ALA A 78 -11.75 -10.73 4.55
C ALA A 78 -12.46 -10.96 5.89
N LEU A 79 -12.19 -10.10 6.87
CA LEU A 79 -12.83 -10.17 8.18
C LEU A 79 -14.34 -9.91 8.07
N CYS A 80 -14.74 -8.90 7.32
CA CYS A 80 -16.15 -8.56 7.11
C CYS A 80 -16.90 -9.71 6.44
N ASP A 81 -16.32 -10.36 5.43
CA ASP A 81 -16.92 -11.48 4.73
C ASP A 81 -17.08 -12.69 5.64
N LYS A 82 -16.18 -12.90 6.58
CA LYS A 82 -16.26 -13.99 7.55
C LYS A 82 -17.33 -13.73 8.61
N VAL A 83 -17.43 -12.49 9.08
CA VAL A 83 -18.38 -12.09 10.14
C VAL A 83 -19.79 -12.01 9.58
N SER A 84 -19.97 -11.49 8.37
CA SER A 84 -21.28 -11.28 7.77
C SER A 84 -21.25 -11.64 6.28
N PRO A 85 -21.49 -12.92 5.93
CA PRO A 85 -21.55 -13.33 4.52
C PRO A 85 -22.77 -12.75 3.79
N GLU A 86 -23.82 -12.37 4.53
CA GLU A 86 -25.00 -11.74 3.96
C GLU A 86 -24.88 -10.22 4.02
N TYR A 87 -25.68 -9.53 3.23
CA TYR A 87 -25.69 -8.06 3.22
C TYR A 87 -26.05 -7.50 4.60
N ASP A 88 -25.23 -6.61 5.09
CA ASP A 88 -25.45 -5.86 6.33
C ASP A 88 -24.96 -4.43 6.08
N GLU A 89 -25.78 -3.45 6.42
CA GLU A 89 -25.49 -2.04 6.13
C GLU A 89 -24.27 -1.53 6.88
N ALA A 90 -24.10 -1.91 8.15
CA ALA A 90 -22.93 -1.52 8.95
C ALA A 90 -21.63 -2.11 8.38
N ILE A 91 -21.69 -3.36 7.94
CA ILE A 91 -20.54 -4.03 7.30
C ILE A 91 -20.20 -3.36 5.97
N LYS A 92 -21.22 -3.00 5.19
CA LYS A 92 -21.01 -2.25 3.93
C LYS A 92 -20.30 -0.92 4.20
N HIS A 93 -20.72 -0.16 5.19
CA HIS A 93 -20.06 1.09 5.55
C HIS A 93 -18.62 0.88 6.01
N THR A 94 -18.36 -0.19 6.75
CA THR A 94 -17.00 -0.55 7.18
C THR A 94 -16.10 -0.81 5.98
N LYS A 95 -16.56 -1.59 5.00
CA LYS A 95 -15.82 -1.84 3.77
C LYS A 95 -15.59 -0.56 2.96
N ASP A 96 -16.61 0.29 2.87
CA ASP A 96 -16.52 1.56 2.14
C ASP A 96 -15.48 2.50 2.77
N LEU A 97 -15.44 2.58 4.10
CA LEU A 97 -14.45 3.39 4.81
C LEU A 97 -13.03 2.89 4.54
N ALA A 98 -12.83 1.58 4.57
CA ALA A 98 -11.52 0.99 4.31
C ALA A 98 -11.07 1.25 2.86
N ALA A 99 -11.98 1.08 1.90
CA ALA A 99 -11.71 1.39 0.50
C ALA A 99 -11.45 2.89 0.28
N GLY A 100 -12.19 3.74 0.97
CA GLY A 100 -12.02 5.19 0.93
C GLY A 100 -10.64 5.63 1.40
N ALA A 101 -10.12 4.99 2.45
CA ALA A 101 -8.76 5.27 2.95
C ALA A 101 -7.71 4.97 1.87
N VAL A 102 -7.84 3.85 1.17
CA VAL A 102 -6.96 3.51 0.05
C VAL A 102 -7.06 4.56 -1.05
N LEU A 103 -8.27 4.96 -1.39
CA LEU A 103 -8.52 5.97 -2.43
C LEU A 103 -7.84 7.30 -2.09
N ILE A 104 -7.93 7.76 -0.85
CA ILE A 104 -7.27 9.00 -0.41
C ILE A 104 -5.76 8.91 -0.63
N LEU A 105 -5.14 7.81 -0.23
CA LEU A 105 -3.69 7.62 -0.39
C LEU A 105 -3.30 7.48 -1.87
N ALA A 106 -4.14 6.83 -2.67
CA ALA A 106 -3.91 6.71 -4.11
C ALA A 106 -3.95 8.08 -4.80
N VAL A 107 -4.95 8.91 -4.47
CA VAL A 107 -5.06 10.26 -5.01
C VAL A 107 -3.86 11.11 -4.60
N MET A 108 -3.48 11.05 -3.32
CA MET A 108 -2.28 11.74 -2.82
C MET A 108 -1.04 11.33 -3.62
N SER A 109 -0.88 10.03 -3.85
CA SER A 109 0.27 9.50 -4.58
C SER A 109 0.30 9.96 -6.04
N VAL A 110 -0.86 10.05 -6.69
CA VAL A 110 -0.97 10.58 -8.05
C VAL A 110 -0.55 12.05 -8.08
N ILE A 111 -1.01 12.85 -7.12
CA ILE A 111 -0.63 14.27 -7.02
C ILE A 111 0.88 14.42 -6.86
N VAL A 112 1.48 13.68 -5.93
CA VAL A 112 2.93 13.69 -5.71
C VAL A 112 3.68 13.27 -6.97
N GLY A 113 3.21 12.20 -7.62
CA GLY A 113 3.81 11.71 -8.87
C GLY A 113 3.78 12.76 -9.98
N LEU A 114 2.65 13.44 -10.16
CA LEU A 114 2.53 14.50 -11.15
C LEU A 114 3.48 15.66 -10.85
N LEU A 115 3.59 16.07 -9.59
CA LEU A 115 4.48 17.15 -9.17
C LEU A 115 5.96 16.83 -9.42
N ILE A 116 6.33 15.56 -9.34
CA ILE A 116 7.72 15.11 -9.56
C ILE A 116 7.99 14.87 -11.04
N PHE A 117 7.14 14.09 -11.70
CA PHE A 117 7.43 13.58 -13.05
C PHE A 117 7.10 14.57 -14.17
N VAL A 118 6.01 15.33 -14.06
CA VAL A 118 5.61 16.25 -15.13
C VAL A 118 6.69 17.29 -15.44
N PRO A 119 7.25 18.01 -14.47
CA PRO A 119 8.34 18.95 -14.77
C PRO A 119 9.56 18.30 -15.41
N LYS A 120 9.91 17.08 -14.97
CA LYS A 120 11.08 16.36 -15.51
C LYS A 120 10.85 15.93 -16.95
N ILE A 121 9.64 15.45 -17.26
CA ILE A 121 9.28 15.03 -18.63
C ILE A 121 9.26 16.24 -19.54
N LEU A 122 8.66 17.34 -19.10
CA LEU A 122 8.61 18.58 -19.89
C LEU A 122 10.01 19.12 -20.18
N SER A 123 10.95 18.98 -19.24
CA SER A 123 12.34 19.44 -19.43
C SER A 123 13.07 18.67 -20.53
N LEU A 124 12.63 17.46 -20.89
CA LEU A 124 13.22 16.69 -21.98
C LEU A 124 12.88 17.26 -23.36
N PHE A 125 11.84 18.08 -23.45
CA PHE A 125 11.34 18.66 -24.71
C PHE A 125 11.71 20.14 -24.89
N HIS A 126 12.51 20.69 -23.98
CA HIS A 126 12.97 22.08 -24.03
C HIS A 126 14.47 22.20 -24.26
#